data_614af87e6aec7c4e8bbd93f809a8e26c
#
_entry.id   614af87e6aec7c4e8bbd93f809a8e26c
#
_cell.length_a   1.000
_cell.length_b   1.000
_cell.length_c   1.000
_cell.angle_alpha   90.00
_cell.angle_beta   90.00
_cell.angle_gamma   90.00
#
_symmetry.space_group_name_H-M   'P 1'
#
loop_
_entity.id
_entity.type
_entity.pdbx_description
1 polymer ?
#
loop_
_entity_poly.entity_id
_entity_poly.type
_entity_poly.pdbx_seq_one_letter_code
_entity_poly.pdbx_strand_id
1 'polypeptide(L)'
;MYLDKLNKSGTFALISNNFIDTNNTLKWYRLRENIEDFFCMLKNNANGKRARVWSDEVLRGKLFIQFIALSYYLFLYNKIDDIKTALSSEIKNNNTTKTKLEKLKNLYSWMTHKSLSQILVWFDCRYEMTVKSPKGQSRWASEITARDNFFLERLGVTTCN
;
A
#
# COMPACT_ATOMS: atom_id res chain seq x y z
N MET A 1 -4.37 45.43 12.21
CA MET A 1 -3.20 44.89 11.44
C MET A 1 -2.65 43.59 12.00
N TYR A 2 -2.49 43.40 13.32
CA TYR A 2 -2.02 42.10 13.87
C TYR A 2 -3.13 41.06 13.92
N LEU A 3 -4.35 41.41 14.26
CA LEU A 3 -5.53 40.53 14.29
C LEU A 3 -5.94 40.07 12.89
N ASP A 4 -5.76 40.89 11.83
CA ASP A 4 -6.02 40.47 10.45
C ASP A 4 -5.02 39.42 9.94
N LYS A 5 -3.78 39.43 10.46
CA LYS A 5 -2.81 38.35 10.17
C LYS A 5 -3.13 37.03 10.85
N LEU A 6 -3.65 37.09 12.07
CA LEU A 6 -4.07 35.90 12.83
C LEU A 6 -5.27 35.20 12.17
N ASN A 7 -6.22 35.96 11.64
CA ASN A 7 -7.40 35.40 10.97
C ASN A 7 -7.09 34.79 9.59
N LYS A 8 -5.93 35.08 9.00
CA LYS A 8 -5.47 34.52 7.72
C LYS A 8 -4.45 33.41 7.89
N SER A 9 -3.96 33.17 9.11
CA SER A 9 -3.05 32.06 9.37
C SER A 9 -3.79 30.73 9.22
N GLY A 10 -3.27 29.84 8.38
CA GLY A 10 -3.90 28.56 8.07
C GLY A 10 -4.85 28.60 6.85
N THR A 11 -5.04 29.74 6.19
CA THR A 11 -5.77 29.83 4.92
C THR A 11 -4.79 29.84 3.74
N PHE A 12 -5.13 29.11 2.70
CA PHE A 12 -4.40 29.13 1.42
C PHE A 12 -5.40 29.22 0.27
N ALA A 13 -4.96 29.79 -0.86
CA ALA A 13 -5.78 29.91 -2.05
C ALA A 13 -5.28 28.92 -3.12
N LEU A 14 -6.20 28.21 -3.74
CA LEU A 14 -5.94 27.37 -4.92
C LEU A 14 -6.51 28.09 -6.15
N ILE A 15 -5.69 28.22 -7.18
CA ILE A 15 -6.09 28.80 -8.47
C ILE A 15 -6.03 27.67 -9.49
N SER A 16 -7.12 27.47 -10.24
CA SER A 16 -7.22 26.50 -11.32
C SER A 16 -7.65 27.17 -12.60
N ASN A 17 -7.09 26.76 -13.72
CA ASN A 17 -7.52 27.17 -15.05
C ASN A 17 -8.64 26.29 -15.62
N ASN A 18 -9.01 25.23 -14.90
CA ASN A 18 -10.13 24.36 -15.25
C ASN A 18 -11.36 24.66 -14.39
N PHE A 19 -12.54 24.62 -15.00
CA PHE A 19 -13.82 24.69 -14.29
C PHE A 19 -14.08 23.37 -13.55
N ILE A 20 -13.38 23.17 -12.45
CA ILE A 20 -13.52 22.00 -11.59
C ILE A 20 -14.19 22.46 -10.30
N ASP A 21 -15.17 21.69 -9.83
CA ASP A 21 -15.81 21.94 -8.54
C ASP A 21 -14.77 22.03 -7.39
N THR A 22 -15.04 22.90 -6.44
CA THR A 22 -14.15 23.22 -5.30
C THR A 22 -13.69 21.95 -4.56
N ASN A 23 -14.60 20.98 -4.36
CA ASN A 23 -14.27 19.72 -3.69
C ASN A 23 -13.30 18.86 -4.52
N ASN A 24 -13.45 18.87 -5.83
CA ASN A 24 -12.55 18.15 -6.73
C ASN A 24 -11.19 18.83 -6.83
N THR A 25 -11.15 20.18 -6.85
CA THR A 25 -9.89 20.94 -6.79
C THR A 25 -9.09 20.60 -5.53
N LEU A 26 -9.75 20.53 -4.38
CA LEU A 26 -9.10 20.15 -3.13
C LEU A 26 -8.62 18.69 -3.14
N LYS A 27 -9.40 17.77 -3.72
CA LYS A 27 -8.96 16.38 -3.94
C LYS A 27 -7.70 16.30 -4.79
N TRP A 28 -7.66 16.99 -5.93
CA TRP A 28 -6.49 17.03 -6.81
C TRP A 28 -5.27 17.63 -6.12
N TYR A 29 -5.46 18.66 -5.33
CA TYR A 29 -4.37 19.25 -4.54
C TYR A 29 -3.81 18.26 -3.51
N ARG A 30 -4.67 17.53 -2.81
CA ARG A 30 -4.24 16.49 -1.83
C ARG A 30 -3.52 15.31 -2.48
N LEU A 31 -3.81 14.98 -3.73
CA LEU A 31 -3.06 13.95 -4.47
C LEU A 31 -1.58 14.30 -4.64
N ARG A 32 -1.21 15.58 -4.54
CA ARG A 32 0.19 16.01 -4.52
C ARG A 32 0.96 15.43 -3.33
N GLU A 33 0.32 15.30 -2.19
CA GLU A 33 0.90 14.70 -0.98
C GLU A 33 1.35 13.26 -1.24
N ASN A 34 0.57 12.50 -2.00
CA ASN A 34 0.95 11.14 -2.42
C ASN A 34 2.22 11.13 -3.29
N ILE A 35 2.44 12.18 -4.10
CA ILE A 35 3.65 12.31 -4.93
C ILE A 35 4.87 12.64 -4.03
N GLU A 36 4.69 13.46 -3.01
CA GLU A 36 5.75 13.80 -2.05
C GLU A 36 6.15 12.57 -1.21
N ASP A 37 5.18 11.82 -0.70
CA ASP A 37 5.40 10.54 -0.03
C ASP A 37 6.13 9.54 -0.92
N PHE A 38 5.77 9.52 -2.19
CA PHE A 38 6.45 8.76 -3.22
C PHE A 38 7.94 9.11 -3.34
N PHE A 39 8.27 10.39 -3.49
CA PHE A 39 9.67 10.81 -3.56
C PHE A 39 10.42 10.49 -2.27
N CYS A 40 9.76 10.59 -1.13
CA CYS A 40 10.32 10.21 0.16
C CYS A 40 10.67 8.72 0.20
N MET A 41 9.79 7.87 -0.30
CA MET A 41 10.00 6.43 -0.41
C MET A 41 11.09 6.07 -1.40
N LEU A 42 11.10 6.70 -2.58
CA LEU A 42 12.13 6.52 -3.58
C LEU A 42 13.51 6.83 -3.00
N LYS A 43 13.63 7.93 -2.25
CA LYS A 43 14.88 8.35 -1.60
C LYS A 43 15.32 7.40 -0.49
N ASN A 44 14.39 6.91 0.31
CA ASN A 44 14.71 6.17 1.52
C ASN A 44 14.79 4.65 1.29
N ASN A 45 13.84 4.08 0.57
CA ASN A 45 13.73 2.62 0.41
C ASN A 45 14.40 2.11 -0.87
N ALA A 46 14.42 2.91 -1.95
CA ALA A 46 14.99 2.50 -3.22
C ALA A 46 16.41 3.04 -3.47
N ASN A 47 17.11 3.52 -2.41
CA ASN A 47 18.46 4.11 -2.51
C ASN A 47 18.57 5.23 -3.57
N GLY A 48 17.45 5.96 -3.77
CA GLY A 48 17.37 7.02 -4.78
C GLY A 48 18.13 8.33 -4.43
N LYS A 49 18.73 8.41 -3.22
CA LYS A 49 19.47 9.62 -2.79
C LYS A 49 20.68 9.94 -3.66
N ARG A 50 21.34 8.92 -4.21
CA ARG A 50 22.47 9.06 -5.16
C ARG A 50 22.35 8.00 -6.22
N ALA A 51 22.33 8.42 -7.47
CA ALA A 51 22.22 7.48 -8.59
C ALA A 51 23.44 6.54 -8.67
N ARG A 52 24.65 6.99 -8.30
CA ARG A 52 25.93 6.22 -8.35
C ARG A 52 26.07 5.46 -9.66
N VAL A 53 25.78 6.12 -10.76
CA VAL A 53 25.87 5.57 -12.12
C VAL A 53 26.78 6.45 -12.94
N TRP A 54 27.50 5.84 -13.90
CA TRP A 54 28.57 6.47 -14.68
C TRP A 54 28.14 6.80 -16.11
N SER A 55 26.97 6.31 -16.56
CA SER A 55 26.45 6.61 -17.89
C SER A 55 24.96 6.96 -17.86
N ASP A 56 24.51 7.71 -18.86
CA ASP A 56 23.11 8.12 -19.01
C ASP A 56 22.19 6.92 -19.27
N GLU A 57 22.66 5.90 -20.00
CA GLU A 57 21.87 4.69 -20.28
C GLU A 57 21.56 3.94 -18.98
N VAL A 58 22.56 3.78 -18.11
CA VAL A 58 22.40 3.12 -16.81
C VAL A 58 21.50 3.95 -15.90
N LEU A 59 21.60 5.27 -15.95
CA LEU A 59 20.71 6.16 -15.20
C LEU A 59 19.25 5.99 -15.64
N ARG A 60 19.01 6.02 -16.95
CA ARG A 60 17.66 5.83 -17.52
C ARG A 60 17.10 4.44 -17.16
N GLY A 61 17.91 3.38 -17.28
CA GLY A 61 17.50 2.04 -16.87
C GLY A 61 17.13 1.96 -15.39
N LYS A 62 17.95 2.56 -14.51
CA LYS A 62 17.68 2.62 -13.08
C LYS A 62 16.39 3.37 -12.77
N LEU A 63 16.17 4.53 -13.36
CA LEU A 63 14.97 5.33 -13.17
C LEU A 63 13.72 4.59 -13.67
N PHE A 64 13.83 3.87 -14.78
CA PHE A 64 12.74 3.06 -15.32
C PHE A 64 12.35 1.92 -14.38
N ILE A 65 13.33 1.17 -13.85
CA ILE A 65 13.08 0.11 -12.86
C ILE A 65 12.44 0.69 -11.59
N GLN A 66 12.95 1.82 -11.12
CA GLN A 66 12.40 2.51 -9.95
C GLN A 66 10.96 2.96 -10.19
N PHE A 67 10.64 3.46 -11.38
CA PHE A 67 9.28 3.83 -11.76
C PHE A 67 8.33 2.63 -11.76
N ILE A 68 8.76 1.49 -12.32
CA ILE A 68 7.97 0.25 -12.30
C ILE A 68 7.74 -0.22 -10.86
N ALA A 69 8.80 -0.32 -10.06
CA ALA A 69 8.70 -0.75 -8.67
C ALA A 69 7.72 0.11 -7.87
N LEU A 70 7.72 1.40 -8.15
CA LEU A 70 6.83 2.34 -7.54
C LEU A 70 5.37 2.18 -7.96
N SER A 71 5.13 1.98 -9.25
CA SER A 71 3.78 1.72 -9.75
C SER A 71 3.16 0.51 -9.06
N TYR A 72 3.95 -0.56 -8.87
CA TYR A 72 3.53 -1.72 -8.09
C TYR A 72 3.27 -1.40 -6.62
N TYR A 73 4.13 -0.60 -6.01
CA TYR A 73 3.96 -0.20 -4.62
C TYR A 73 2.67 0.60 -4.41
N LEU A 74 2.40 1.57 -5.27
CA LEU A 74 1.16 2.36 -5.22
C LEU A 74 -0.08 1.50 -5.47
N PHE A 75 0.02 0.56 -6.41
CA PHE A 75 -1.06 -0.40 -6.64
C PHE A 75 -1.37 -1.23 -5.38
N LEU A 76 -0.35 -1.78 -4.74
CA LEU A 76 -0.51 -2.54 -3.50
C LEU A 76 -1.02 -1.66 -2.35
N TYR A 77 -0.52 -0.44 -2.24
CA TYR A 77 -0.98 0.51 -1.24
C TYR A 77 -2.48 0.77 -1.35
N ASN A 78 -2.95 1.12 -2.55
CA ASN A 78 -4.36 1.35 -2.81
C ASN A 78 -5.21 0.09 -2.54
N LYS A 79 -4.73 -1.07 -2.98
CA LYS A 79 -5.43 -2.34 -2.75
C LYS A 79 -5.59 -2.66 -1.27
N ILE A 80 -4.56 -2.41 -0.47
CA ILE A 80 -4.59 -2.61 0.98
C ILE A 80 -5.51 -1.59 1.65
N ASP A 81 -5.53 -0.35 1.18
CA ASP A 81 -6.42 0.69 1.71
C ASP A 81 -7.89 0.39 1.38
N ASP A 82 -8.18 -0.10 0.19
CA ASP A 82 -9.51 -0.58 -0.19
C ASP A 82 -9.99 -1.71 0.73
N ILE A 83 -9.10 -2.68 1.03
CA ILE A 83 -9.41 -3.77 1.96
C ILE A 83 -9.69 -3.25 3.37
N LYS A 84 -8.88 -2.31 3.87
CA LYS A 84 -9.11 -1.67 5.18
C LYS A 84 -10.48 -0.98 5.24
N THR A 85 -10.81 -0.24 4.19
CA THR A 85 -12.09 0.47 4.08
C THR A 85 -13.27 -0.50 4.05
N ALA A 86 -13.17 -1.57 3.26
CA ALA A 86 -14.17 -2.63 3.21
C ALA A 86 -14.35 -3.33 4.56
N LEU A 87 -13.24 -3.69 5.24
CA LEU A 87 -13.28 -4.30 6.57
C LEU A 87 -13.94 -3.37 7.60
N SER A 88 -13.64 -2.07 7.57
CA SER A 88 -14.23 -1.10 8.48
C SER A 88 -15.74 -0.97 8.30
N SER A 89 -16.22 -1.03 7.07
CA SER A 89 -17.65 -1.00 6.75
C SER A 89 -18.36 -2.30 7.15
N GLU A 90 -17.74 -3.46 6.93
CA GLU A 90 -18.27 -4.76 7.35
C GLU A 90 -18.36 -4.88 8.88
N ILE A 91 -17.39 -4.33 9.62
CA ILE A 91 -17.41 -4.30 11.11
C ILE A 91 -18.52 -3.43 11.63
N LYS A 92 -18.85 -2.33 10.94
CA LYS A 92 -19.95 -1.42 11.33
C LYS A 92 -21.33 -2.02 11.05
N ASN A 93 -21.45 -2.85 10.02
CA ASN A 93 -22.69 -3.51 9.64
C ASN A 93 -22.90 -4.76 10.52
N ASN A 94 -23.58 -4.60 11.65
CA ASN A 94 -23.75 -5.58 12.74
C ASN A 94 -24.44 -6.94 12.39
N ASN A 95 -24.60 -7.29 11.12
CA ASN A 95 -25.28 -8.53 10.69
C ASN A 95 -24.37 -9.78 10.65
N THR A 96 -23.22 -9.74 11.32
CA THR A 96 -22.19 -10.78 11.17
C THR A 96 -22.12 -11.67 12.42
N THR A 97 -21.99 -12.99 12.25
CA THR A 97 -21.77 -13.96 13.33
C THR A 97 -20.57 -13.57 14.21
N LYS A 98 -20.66 -13.73 15.53
CA LYS A 98 -19.59 -13.33 16.48
C LYS A 98 -18.19 -13.78 16.06
N THR A 99 -18.06 -15.05 15.65
CA THR A 99 -16.77 -15.64 15.23
C THR A 99 -16.20 -14.96 13.96
N LYS A 100 -17.06 -14.58 13.02
CA LYS A 100 -16.64 -13.87 11.80
C LYS A 100 -16.24 -12.42 12.14
N LEU A 101 -16.95 -11.78 13.06
CA LEU A 101 -16.65 -10.43 13.53
C LEU A 101 -15.28 -10.37 14.22
N GLU A 102 -14.91 -11.37 15.02
CA GLU A 102 -13.59 -11.45 15.64
C GLU A 102 -12.46 -11.58 14.61
N LYS A 103 -12.66 -12.41 13.59
CA LYS A 103 -11.70 -12.54 12.48
C LYS A 103 -11.51 -11.22 11.73
N LEU A 104 -12.60 -10.51 11.43
CA LEU A 104 -12.57 -9.20 10.78
C LEU A 104 -11.82 -8.17 11.62
N LYS A 105 -12.13 -8.07 12.93
CA LYS A 105 -11.45 -7.15 13.85
C LYS A 105 -9.97 -7.46 13.99
N ASN A 106 -9.60 -8.73 14.07
CA ASN A 106 -8.20 -9.15 14.17
C ASN A 106 -7.41 -8.76 12.93
N LEU A 107 -7.94 -9.02 11.73
CA LEU A 107 -7.30 -8.63 10.47
C LEU A 107 -7.20 -7.10 10.36
N TYR A 108 -8.28 -6.37 10.63
CA TYR A 108 -8.31 -4.91 10.59
C TYR A 108 -7.28 -4.28 11.53
N SER A 109 -7.23 -4.75 12.79
CA SER A 109 -6.24 -4.29 13.77
C SER A 109 -4.81 -4.55 13.30
N TRP A 110 -4.52 -5.76 12.80
CA TRP A 110 -3.20 -6.08 12.26
C TRP A 110 -2.80 -5.18 11.10
N MET A 111 -3.70 -4.93 10.14
CA MET A 111 -3.43 -4.07 8.99
C MET A 111 -3.28 -2.59 9.37
N THR A 112 -3.97 -2.12 10.41
CA THR A 112 -3.90 -0.73 10.86
C THR A 112 -2.58 -0.42 11.57
N HIS A 113 -2.04 -1.40 12.31
CA HIS A 113 -0.78 -1.24 13.05
C HIS A 113 0.47 -1.52 12.21
N LYS A 114 0.33 -1.98 10.96
CA LYS A 114 1.43 -2.29 10.07
C LYS A 114 1.54 -1.27 8.93
N SER A 115 2.77 -0.80 8.71
CA SER A 115 3.09 -0.06 7.49
C SER A 115 3.10 -1.00 6.28
N LEU A 116 2.95 -0.45 5.07
CA LEU A 116 3.04 -1.25 3.84
C LEU A 116 4.38 -2.01 3.76
N SER A 117 5.49 -1.37 4.13
CA SER A 117 6.80 -2.02 4.16
C SER A 117 6.84 -3.24 5.08
N GLN A 118 6.19 -3.17 6.25
CA GLN A 118 6.09 -4.32 7.17
C GLN A 118 5.20 -5.43 6.63
N ILE A 119 4.16 -5.08 5.86
CA ILE A 119 3.32 -6.06 5.17
C ILE A 119 4.11 -6.75 4.05
N LEU A 120 4.94 -6.00 3.31
CA LEU A 120 5.82 -6.57 2.27
C LEU A 120 6.86 -7.54 2.87
N VAL A 121 7.48 -7.19 4.00
CA VAL A 121 8.39 -8.09 4.73
C VAL A 121 7.66 -9.36 5.18
N TRP A 122 6.38 -9.25 5.56
CA TRP A 122 5.58 -10.44 5.88
C TRP A 122 5.40 -11.36 4.66
N PHE A 123 5.26 -10.82 3.43
CA PHE A 123 5.23 -11.62 2.21
C PHE A 123 6.55 -12.33 1.95
N ASP A 124 7.70 -11.70 2.22
CA ASP A 124 9.03 -12.32 2.07
C ASP A 124 9.21 -13.56 2.95
N CYS A 125 8.47 -13.65 4.06
CA CYS A 125 8.47 -14.83 4.92
C CYS A 125 7.58 -15.98 4.39
N ARG A 126 6.88 -15.78 3.26
CA ARG A 126 5.99 -16.77 2.66
C ARG A 126 6.65 -17.36 1.42
N TYR A 127 6.84 -18.65 1.44
CA TYR A 127 7.44 -19.38 0.33
C TYR A 127 6.73 -20.70 0.07
N GLU A 128 6.79 -21.11 -1.15
CA GLU A 128 6.37 -22.41 -1.61
C GLU A 128 7.53 -23.06 -2.37
N MET A 129 7.83 -24.28 -2.03
CA MET A 129 8.93 -25.04 -2.64
C MET A 129 8.40 -26.32 -3.24
N THR A 130 8.76 -26.57 -4.49
CA THR A 130 8.46 -27.81 -5.16
C THR A 130 9.74 -28.66 -5.26
N VAL A 131 9.75 -29.80 -4.58
CA VAL A 131 10.88 -30.74 -4.63
C VAL A 131 10.56 -31.84 -5.62
N LYS A 132 11.37 -31.94 -6.66
CA LYS A 132 11.30 -33.05 -7.64
C LYS A 132 12.24 -34.15 -7.21
N SER A 133 11.73 -35.36 -6.98
CA SER A 133 12.51 -36.55 -6.67
C SER A 133 12.23 -37.63 -7.71
N PRO A 134 13.09 -38.64 -7.86
CA PRO A 134 12.85 -39.77 -8.77
C PRO A 134 11.57 -40.54 -8.47
N LYS A 135 11.04 -40.43 -7.23
CA LYS A 135 9.83 -41.09 -6.77
C LYS A 135 8.56 -40.23 -6.94
N GLY A 136 8.69 -38.95 -7.37
CA GLY A 136 7.56 -38.06 -7.54
C GLY A 136 7.90 -36.63 -7.19
N GLN A 137 6.89 -35.79 -7.21
CA GLN A 137 6.99 -34.37 -6.91
C GLN A 137 6.26 -34.10 -5.57
N SER A 138 6.95 -33.50 -4.62
CA SER A 138 6.36 -33.05 -3.36
C SER A 138 6.38 -31.52 -3.29
N ARG A 139 5.30 -30.96 -2.75
CA ARG A 139 5.09 -29.52 -2.61
C ARG A 139 5.07 -29.17 -1.13
N TRP A 140 5.86 -28.20 -0.77
CA TRP A 140 5.99 -27.71 0.60
C TRP A 140 5.68 -26.22 0.61
N ALA A 141 4.83 -25.81 1.53
CA ALA A 141 4.50 -24.39 1.71
C ALA A 141 4.78 -23.98 3.15
N SER A 142 5.11 -22.71 3.37
CA SER A 142 5.23 -22.14 4.71
C SER A 142 3.88 -22.20 5.41
N GLU A 143 3.87 -22.45 6.73
CA GLU A 143 2.65 -22.42 7.53
C GLU A 143 1.95 -21.07 7.42
N ILE A 144 0.66 -21.09 7.20
CA ILE A 144 -0.20 -19.92 7.05
C ILE A 144 -1.22 -19.92 8.19
N THR A 145 -1.28 -18.83 8.95
CA THR A 145 -2.29 -18.67 9.99
C THR A 145 -3.68 -18.43 9.37
N ALA A 146 -4.74 -18.72 10.12
CA ALA A 146 -6.12 -18.47 9.66
C ALA A 146 -6.36 -16.99 9.30
N ARG A 147 -5.71 -16.04 10.00
CA ARG A 147 -5.73 -14.62 9.68
C ARG A 147 -5.06 -14.35 8.33
N ASP A 148 -3.89 -14.94 8.11
CA ASP A 148 -3.08 -14.73 6.91
C ASP A 148 -3.80 -15.29 5.68
N ASN A 149 -4.43 -16.45 5.83
CA ASN A 149 -5.25 -17.06 4.77
C ASN A 149 -6.42 -16.14 4.40
N PHE A 150 -7.11 -15.61 5.39
CA PHE A 150 -8.18 -14.65 5.19
C PHE A 150 -7.71 -13.34 4.51
N PHE A 151 -6.51 -12.89 4.83
CA PHE A 151 -5.89 -11.73 4.16
C PHE A 151 -5.58 -12.02 2.69
N LEU A 152 -4.99 -13.18 2.38
CA LEU A 152 -4.69 -13.59 1.00
C LEU A 152 -5.96 -13.74 0.15
N GLU A 153 -7.03 -14.33 0.71
CA GLU A 153 -8.33 -14.40 0.06
C GLU A 153 -8.86 -13.01 -0.31
N ARG A 154 -8.73 -12.03 0.59
CA ARG A 154 -9.15 -10.63 0.32
C ARG A 154 -8.30 -9.94 -0.73
N LEU A 155 -7.04 -10.31 -0.88
CA LEU A 155 -6.17 -9.86 -1.97
C LEU A 155 -6.49 -10.51 -3.31
N GLY A 156 -7.29 -11.58 -3.33
CA GLY A 156 -7.60 -12.37 -4.51
C GLY A 156 -6.53 -13.41 -4.84
N VAL A 157 -5.69 -13.76 -3.86
CA VAL A 157 -4.68 -14.80 -4.00
C VAL A 157 -5.27 -16.12 -3.47
N THR A 158 -5.42 -17.11 -4.35
CA THR A 158 -5.82 -18.46 -3.95
C THR A 158 -4.60 -19.20 -3.42
N THR A 159 -4.63 -19.56 -2.14
CA THR A 159 -3.65 -20.47 -1.56
C THR A 159 -4.02 -21.90 -1.96
N CYS A 160 -3.10 -22.59 -2.62
CA CYS A 160 -3.24 -24.02 -2.82
C CYS A 160 -3.01 -24.72 -1.47
N ASN A 161 -4.09 -25.26 -0.88
CA ASN A 161 -4.01 -26.18 0.25
C ASN A 161 -3.55 -27.56 -0.24
#